data_7aebaa7d7644f711c1d6852a79610fef
#
_entry.id   7aebaa7d7644f711c1d6852a79610fef
#
_cell.length_a   1.000
_cell.length_b   1.000
_cell.length_c   1.000
_cell.angle_alpha   90.00
_cell.angle_beta   90.00
_cell.angle_gamma   90.00
#
_symmetry.space_group_name_H-M   'P 1'
#
loop_
_entity.id
_entity.type
_entity.pdbx_description
1 polymer ?
#
loop_
_entity_poly.entity_id
_entity_poly.type
_entity_poly.pdbx_seq_one_letter_code
_entity_poly.pdbx_strand_id
1 'polypeptide(L)'
;PNTVTKTVHTDKVYSPDLKESTIGAFPNYAPIPSQIRTIKSFNRPVILVDDLMHPGFRVHTLDPILRQEGVDIRMVLVGVLSGYGKDLMRSWDRPVDSVYFLPRLRQWFIESTLYPFVGGNTVRRPSPPVPGLLPGVNHILPYAAPSYQAECGRETVFQLSRTCLECALDVIRTLEREY
;
A
#
# COMPACT_ATOMS: atom_id res chain seq x y z
N PRO A 1 -3.13 -19.73 -23.63
CA PRO A 1 -4.06 -18.82 -22.93
C PRO A 1 -3.56 -17.40 -23.05
N ASN A 2 -4.40 -16.52 -23.61
CA ASN A 2 -4.06 -15.11 -23.80
C ASN A 2 -4.34 -14.30 -22.50
N THR A 3 -3.63 -14.60 -21.43
CA THR A 3 -3.72 -13.81 -20.18
C THR A 3 -2.83 -12.59 -20.30
N VAL A 4 -3.38 -11.41 -19.98
CA VAL A 4 -2.63 -10.16 -19.91
C VAL A 4 -2.57 -9.76 -18.44
N THR A 5 -1.37 -9.61 -17.91
CA THR A 5 -1.15 -9.08 -16.56
C THR A 5 -0.88 -7.59 -16.63
N LYS A 6 -1.59 -6.82 -15.83
CA LYS A 6 -1.39 -5.38 -15.66
C LYS A 6 -1.39 -5.00 -14.18
N THR A 7 -0.48 -4.16 -13.80
CA THR A 7 -0.41 -3.62 -12.44
C THR A 7 -1.09 -2.26 -12.40
N VAL A 8 -1.91 -2.04 -11.38
CA VAL A 8 -2.39 -0.72 -11.01
C VAL A 8 -1.43 -0.18 -9.95
N HIS A 9 -0.63 0.81 -10.35
CA HIS A 9 0.39 1.40 -9.49
C HIS A 9 -0.26 2.41 -8.55
N THR A 10 -0.47 1.97 -7.32
CA THR A 10 -1.08 2.76 -6.24
C THR A 10 -0.11 2.91 -5.08
N ASP A 11 -0.29 3.98 -4.34
CA ASP A 11 0.43 4.24 -3.10
C ASP A 11 -0.52 4.77 -2.03
N LYS A 12 -0.17 4.56 -0.78
CA LYS A 12 -0.84 5.18 0.36
C LYS A 12 -0.21 6.54 0.60
N VAL A 13 -0.98 7.59 0.35
CA VAL A 13 -0.52 8.97 0.44
C VAL A 13 -1.09 9.61 1.70
N TYR A 14 -0.22 10.10 2.57
CA TYR A 14 -0.57 10.80 3.80
C TYR A 14 -0.67 12.31 3.61
N SER A 15 -1.55 12.92 4.39
CA SER A 15 -1.56 14.37 4.59
C SER A 15 -0.26 14.84 5.25
N PRO A 16 0.14 16.13 5.09
CA PRO A 16 1.37 16.67 5.71
C PRO A 16 1.41 16.55 7.23
N ASP A 17 0.27 16.53 7.90
CA ASP A 17 0.13 16.37 9.35
C ASP A 17 0.01 14.89 9.78
N LEU A 18 0.05 13.95 8.82
CA LEU A 18 -0.03 12.49 9.00
C LEU A 18 -1.33 11.98 9.64
N LYS A 19 -2.38 12.80 9.72
CA LYS A 19 -3.65 12.39 10.33
C LYS A 19 -4.55 11.62 9.38
N GLU A 20 -4.48 11.94 8.10
CA GLU A 20 -5.30 11.34 7.07
C GLU A 20 -4.45 10.62 6.02
N SER A 21 -5.03 9.63 5.38
CA SER A 21 -4.39 8.96 4.26
C SER A 21 -5.40 8.62 3.18
N THR A 22 -4.95 8.64 1.94
CA THR A 22 -5.73 8.25 0.76
C THR A 22 -4.91 7.29 -0.09
N ILE A 23 -5.59 6.50 -0.93
CA ILE A 23 -4.91 5.75 -1.97
C ILE A 23 -4.84 6.64 -3.21
N GLY A 24 -3.64 6.93 -3.66
CA GLY A 24 -3.35 7.69 -4.86
C GLY A 24 -2.59 6.86 -5.89
N ALA A 25 -2.30 7.44 -7.05
CA ALA A 25 -1.35 6.85 -7.98
C ALA A 25 0.05 6.90 -7.38
N PHE A 26 0.85 5.86 -7.65
CA PHE A 26 2.25 5.87 -7.29
C PHE A 26 2.96 7.04 -7.99
N PRO A 27 3.96 7.68 -7.36
CA PRO A 27 4.67 8.81 -7.95
C PRO A 27 5.16 8.53 -9.38
N ASN A 28 4.97 9.50 -10.27
CA ASN A 28 5.32 9.42 -11.69
C ASN A 28 4.50 8.42 -12.54
N TYR A 29 3.46 7.81 -11.99
CA TYR A 29 2.51 7.02 -12.76
C TYR A 29 1.26 7.83 -13.12
N ALA A 30 0.54 7.37 -14.15
CA ALA A 30 -0.71 7.97 -14.57
C ALA A 30 -1.76 7.91 -13.43
N PRO A 31 -2.71 8.85 -13.38
CA PRO A 31 -3.82 8.81 -12.43
C PRO A 31 -4.56 7.47 -12.49
N ILE A 32 -5.05 6.99 -11.33
CA ILE A 32 -5.70 5.67 -11.20
C ILE A 32 -6.80 5.46 -12.26
N PRO A 33 -7.72 6.42 -12.53
CA PRO A 33 -8.73 6.24 -13.57
C PRO A 33 -8.13 5.95 -14.95
N SER A 34 -7.02 6.61 -15.30
CA SER A 34 -6.33 6.38 -16.59
C SER A 34 -5.70 4.99 -16.66
N GLN A 35 -5.12 4.52 -15.57
CA GLN A 35 -4.59 3.15 -15.49
C GLN A 35 -5.72 2.12 -15.65
N ILE A 36 -6.87 2.35 -15.02
CA ILE A 36 -8.04 1.46 -15.09
C ILE A 36 -8.66 1.46 -16.49
N ARG A 37 -8.74 2.61 -17.18
CA ARG A 37 -9.18 2.67 -18.59
C ARG A 37 -8.30 1.84 -19.51
N THR A 38 -7.00 1.80 -19.25
CA THR A 38 -6.09 0.89 -19.97
C THR A 38 -6.46 -0.57 -19.76
N ILE A 39 -6.82 -0.97 -18.53
CA ILE A 39 -7.29 -2.33 -18.25
C ILE A 39 -8.62 -2.60 -18.98
N LYS A 40 -9.56 -1.65 -18.91
CA LYS A 40 -10.85 -1.77 -19.61
C LYS A 40 -10.70 -1.93 -21.11
N SER A 41 -9.70 -1.31 -21.74
CA SER A 41 -9.50 -1.40 -23.20
C SER A 41 -9.22 -2.82 -23.70
N PHE A 42 -8.77 -3.73 -22.84
CA PHE A 42 -8.65 -5.15 -23.21
C PHE A 42 -10.00 -5.87 -23.35
N ASN A 43 -11.08 -5.26 -22.88
CA ASN A 43 -12.46 -5.77 -22.96
C ASN A 43 -12.59 -7.24 -22.50
N ARG A 44 -11.99 -7.57 -21.36
CA ARG A 44 -11.96 -8.92 -20.79
C ARG A 44 -12.36 -8.90 -19.33
N PRO A 45 -12.89 -10.02 -18.81
CA PRO A 45 -13.06 -10.20 -17.37
C PRO A 45 -11.72 -10.12 -16.64
N VAL A 46 -11.72 -9.56 -15.46
CA VAL A 46 -10.52 -9.30 -14.66
C VAL A 46 -10.57 -10.13 -13.37
N ILE A 47 -9.44 -10.72 -13.02
CA ILE A 47 -9.16 -11.22 -11.68
C ILE A 47 -8.22 -10.20 -11.03
N LEU A 48 -8.65 -9.62 -9.92
CA LEU A 48 -7.83 -8.73 -9.13
C LEU A 48 -6.95 -9.54 -8.18
N VAL A 49 -5.64 -9.31 -8.20
CA VAL A 49 -4.69 -10.01 -7.31
C VAL A 49 -4.01 -9.01 -6.40
N ASP A 50 -3.98 -9.29 -5.10
CA ASP A 50 -3.30 -8.47 -4.10
C ASP A 50 -2.59 -9.38 -3.06
N ASP A 51 -1.71 -8.82 -2.24
CA ASP A 51 -0.97 -9.54 -1.22
C ASP A 51 -1.81 -9.80 0.04
N LEU A 52 -2.51 -8.77 0.53
CA LEU A 52 -3.24 -8.81 1.79
C LEU A 52 -4.60 -8.09 1.69
N MET A 53 -5.65 -8.77 2.16
CA MET A 53 -6.97 -8.18 2.39
C MET A 53 -7.30 -8.18 3.89
N HIS A 54 -7.13 -7.01 4.54
CA HIS A 54 -7.53 -6.84 5.93
C HIS A 54 -8.46 -5.64 6.09
N PRO A 55 -8.10 -4.37 6.22
CA PRO A 55 -9.09 -3.30 6.19
C PRO A 55 -9.58 -2.96 4.77
N GLY A 56 -8.90 -3.47 3.72
CA GLY A 56 -9.33 -3.29 2.33
C GLY A 56 -9.27 -1.86 1.79
N PHE A 57 -8.46 -0.98 2.36
CA PHE A 57 -8.36 0.43 1.94
C PHE A 57 -8.11 0.60 0.44
N ARG A 58 -7.22 -0.20 -0.13
CA ARG A 58 -6.91 -0.17 -1.56
C ARG A 58 -8.12 -0.55 -2.39
N VAL A 59 -8.78 -1.65 -2.04
CA VAL A 59 -9.98 -2.13 -2.75
C VAL A 59 -11.15 -1.17 -2.57
N HIS A 60 -11.33 -0.57 -1.39
CA HIS A 60 -12.32 0.49 -1.17
C HIS A 60 -12.17 1.66 -2.14
N THR A 61 -10.94 2.06 -2.43
CA THR A 61 -10.68 3.15 -3.37
C THR A 61 -10.83 2.70 -4.81
N LEU A 62 -10.37 1.50 -5.14
CA LEU A 62 -10.35 1.02 -6.53
C LEU A 62 -11.70 0.50 -7.02
N ASP A 63 -12.49 -0.16 -6.17
CA ASP A 63 -13.75 -0.79 -6.61
C ASP A 63 -14.76 0.21 -7.21
N PRO A 64 -15.01 1.40 -6.63
CA PRO A 64 -15.87 2.39 -7.25
C PRO A 64 -15.38 2.84 -8.63
N ILE A 65 -14.07 3.03 -8.79
CA ILE A 65 -13.47 3.47 -10.05
C ILE A 65 -13.56 2.35 -11.09
N LEU A 66 -13.28 1.11 -10.70
CA LEU A 66 -13.41 -0.07 -11.57
C LEU A 66 -14.86 -0.26 -12.04
N ARG A 67 -15.84 -0.06 -11.15
CA ARG A 67 -17.28 -0.10 -11.52
C ARG A 67 -17.64 1.04 -12.47
N GLN A 68 -17.22 2.26 -12.17
CA GLN A 68 -17.48 3.44 -13.00
C GLN A 68 -16.92 3.28 -14.42
N GLU A 69 -15.73 2.73 -14.54
CA GLU A 69 -15.10 2.44 -15.84
C GLU A 69 -15.66 1.14 -16.49
N GLY A 70 -16.58 0.45 -15.83
CA GLY A 70 -17.24 -0.75 -16.35
C GLY A 70 -16.31 -1.96 -16.49
N VAL A 71 -15.34 -2.11 -15.60
CA VAL A 71 -14.46 -3.28 -15.54
C VAL A 71 -15.19 -4.45 -14.90
N ASP A 72 -15.28 -5.59 -15.61
CA ASP A 72 -15.90 -6.83 -15.12
C ASP A 72 -14.92 -7.57 -14.19
N ILE A 73 -15.05 -7.38 -12.89
CA ILE A 73 -14.25 -8.11 -11.89
C ILE A 73 -14.95 -9.41 -11.55
N ARG A 74 -14.35 -10.52 -11.93
CA ARG A 74 -14.87 -11.87 -11.67
C ARG A 74 -14.54 -12.38 -10.29
N MET A 75 -13.38 -12.03 -9.76
CA MET A 75 -12.87 -12.52 -8.48
C MET A 75 -11.76 -11.63 -7.97
N VAL A 76 -11.58 -11.64 -6.67
CA VAL A 76 -10.41 -11.10 -5.98
C VAL A 76 -9.62 -12.28 -5.40
N LEU A 77 -8.32 -12.36 -5.71
CA LEU A 77 -7.40 -13.34 -5.16
C LEU A 77 -6.37 -12.63 -4.29
N VAL A 78 -6.16 -13.12 -3.08
CA VAL A 78 -5.18 -12.52 -2.18
C VAL A 78 -4.26 -13.57 -1.56
N GLY A 79 -3.04 -13.17 -1.24
CA GLY A 79 -2.12 -14.03 -0.50
C GLY A 79 -2.68 -14.35 0.89
N VAL A 80 -3.07 -13.33 1.63
CA VAL A 80 -3.64 -13.46 2.98
C VAL A 80 -4.99 -12.74 3.06
N LEU A 81 -6.01 -13.46 3.53
CA LEU A 81 -7.35 -12.94 3.78
C LEU A 81 -7.67 -12.98 5.27
N SER A 82 -8.02 -11.84 5.86
CA SER A 82 -8.52 -11.80 7.24
C SER A 82 -10.04 -12.07 7.29
N GLY A 83 -10.56 -12.41 8.50
CA GLY A 83 -12.01 -12.51 8.71
C GLY A 83 -12.72 -11.21 8.35
N TYR A 84 -12.19 -10.06 8.77
CA TYR A 84 -12.71 -8.74 8.43
C TYR A 84 -12.72 -8.50 6.91
N GLY A 85 -11.62 -8.81 6.23
CA GLY A 85 -11.54 -8.68 4.76
C GLY A 85 -12.56 -9.57 4.04
N LYS A 86 -12.79 -10.78 4.55
CA LYS A 86 -13.81 -11.69 4.01
C LYS A 86 -15.22 -11.14 4.15
N ASP A 87 -15.57 -10.61 5.34
CA ASP A 87 -16.88 -10.03 5.57
C ASP A 87 -17.12 -8.79 4.73
N LEU A 88 -16.08 -7.97 4.53
CA LEU A 88 -16.11 -6.82 3.63
C LEU A 88 -16.41 -7.24 2.19
N MET A 89 -15.70 -8.22 1.65
CA MET A 89 -15.93 -8.73 0.28
C MET A 89 -17.33 -9.30 0.11
N ARG A 90 -17.82 -10.01 1.12
CA ARG A 90 -19.20 -10.51 1.14
C ARG A 90 -20.21 -9.36 1.08
N SER A 91 -20.00 -8.29 1.86
CA SER A 91 -20.92 -7.13 1.88
C SER A 91 -20.98 -6.40 0.54
N TRP A 92 -19.97 -6.54 -0.30
CA TRP A 92 -19.92 -5.97 -1.65
C TRP A 92 -20.29 -6.93 -2.76
N ASP A 93 -20.75 -8.13 -2.40
CA ASP A 93 -21.04 -9.21 -3.35
C ASP A 93 -19.84 -9.46 -4.30
N ARG A 94 -18.65 -9.53 -3.74
CA ARG A 94 -17.40 -9.78 -4.46
C ARG A 94 -16.86 -11.16 -4.09
N PRO A 95 -16.78 -12.10 -5.06
CA PRO A 95 -16.09 -13.36 -4.83
C PRO A 95 -14.63 -13.12 -4.46
N VAL A 96 -14.18 -13.72 -3.36
CA VAL A 96 -12.80 -13.63 -2.90
C VAL A 96 -12.28 -15.01 -2.52
N ASP A 97 -11.04 -15.28 -2.89
CA ASP A 97 -10.30 -16.47 -2.48
C ASP A 97 -8.88 -16.09 -2.03
N SER A 98 -8.21 -16.97 -1.30
CA SER A 98 -6.91 -16.68 -0.71
C SER A 98 -6.06 -17.92 -0.54
N VAL A 99 -4.73 -17.73 -0.53
CA VAL A 99 -3.79 -18.80 -0.18
C VAL A 99 -3.88 -19.12 1.31
N TYR A 100 -3.97 -18.08 2.16
CA TYR A 100 -4.11 -18.23 3.60
C TYR A 100 -5.30 -17.44 4.11
N PHE A 101 -6.14 -18.11 4.92
CA PHE A 101 -7.22 -17.46 5.64
C PHE A 101 -6.89 -17.37 7.13
N LEU A 102 -6.82 -16.13 7.65
CA LEU A 102 -6.53 -15.84 9.06
C LEU A 102 -7.73 -15.11 9.69
N PRO A 103 -8.65 -15.82 10.35
CA PRO A 103 -9.87 -15.22 10.89
C PRO A 103 -9.61 -14.03 11.82
N ARG A 104 -8.51 -14.07 12.57
CA ARG A 104 -8.11 -13.05 13.56
C ARG A 104 -6.71 -12.53 13.27
N LEU A 105 -6.55 -11.85 12.11
CA LEU A 105 -5.31 -11.15 11.82
C LEU A 105 -5.22 -9.90 12.73
N ARG A 106 -4.23 -9.87 13.61
CA ARG A 106 -4.03 -8.77 14.57
C ARG A 106 -2.97 -7.78 14.12
N GLN A 107 -1.88 -8.29 13.55
CA GLN A 107 -0.73 -7.50 13.12
C GLN A 107 -0.12 -8.11 11.86
N TRP A 108 0.45 -7.28 11.04
CA TRP A 108 1.22 -7.69 9.86
C TRP A 108 2.35 -6.69 9.62
N PHE A 109 3.38 -7.14 8.92
CA PHE A 109 4.51 -6.34 8.50
C PHE A 109 4.66 -6.41 6.98
N ILE A 110 5.03 -5.31 6.37
CA ILE A 110 5.38 -5.20 4.95
C ILE A 110 6.83 -4.74 4.85
N GLU A 111 7.42 -4.81 3.66
CA GLU A 111 8.83 -4.43 3.46
C GLU A 111 9.11 -3.01 3.95
N SER A 112 8.23 -2.07 3.68
CA SER A 112 8.39 -0.68 4.15
C SER A 112 8.33 -0.54 5.68
N THR A 113 7.83 -1.53 6.40
CA THR A 113 7.89 -1.57 7.87
C THR A 113 9.25 -2.09 8.36
N LEU A 114 9.82 -3.06 7.63
CA LEU A 114 11.13 -3.65 7.97
C LEU A 114 12.29 -2.75 7.54
N TYR A 115 12.13 -2.04 6.42
CA TYR A 115 13.13 -1.13 5.84
C TYR A 115 12.57 0.27 5.65
N PRO A 116 12.15 0.96 6.72
CA PRO A 116 11.38 2.19 6.63
C PRO A 116 12.12 3.35 5.96
N PHE A 117 13.45 3.35 5.95
CA PHE A 117 14.25 4.41 5.33
C PHE A 117 14.66 4.13 3.89
N VAL A 118 14.26 3.00 3.32
CA VAL A 118 14.55 2.59 1.92
C VAL A 118 13.31 2.68 1.03
N GLY A 119 12.19 3.04 1.56
CA GLY A 119 10.93 3.15 0.85
C GLY A 119 9.81 3.55 1.80
N GLY A 120 8.60 3.32 1.42
CA GLY A 120 7.44 3.55 2.27
C GLY A 120 6.38 4.43 1.62
N ASN A 121 5.31 4.63 2.36
CA ASN A 121 4.17 5.44 1.92
C ASN A 121 4.57 6.91 1.75
N THR A 122 4.06 7.56 0.73
CA THR A 122 4.38 8.95 0.43
C THR A 122 3.58 9.94 1.28
N VAL A 123 4.15 11.13 1.49
CA VAL A 123 3.48 12.25 2.15
C VAL A 123 3.22 13.32 1.11
N ARG A 124 1.96 13.72 0.95
CA ARG A 124 1.57 14.80 0.04
C ARG A 124 2.10 16.13 0.57
N ARG A 125 2.85 16.85 -0.25
CA ARG A 125 3.27 18.23 0.02
C ARG A 125 2.88 19.13 -1.13
N PRO A 126 2.48 20.39 -0.86
CA PRO A 126 2.16 21.38 -1.90
C PRO A 126 3.33 21.64 -2.85
N SER A 127 4.55 21.68 -2.31
CA SER A 127 5.80 21.89 -3.05
C SER A 127 6.86 20.94 -2.50
N PRO A 128 7.16 19.85 -3.19
CA PRO A 128 8.26 18.98 -2.78
C PRO A 128 9.60 19.74 -2.89
N PRO A 129 10.55 19.48 -1.96
CA PRO A 129 11.84 20.18 -1.94
C PRO A 129 12.69 19.89 -3.18
N VAL A 130 12.46 18.77 -3.81
CA VAL A 130 13.09 18.38 -5.09
C VAL A 130 11.97 17.90 -6.03
N PRO A 131 11.91 18.40 -7.28
CA PRO A 131 10.93 17.94 -8.25
C PRO A 131 10.98 16.42 -8.44
N GLY A 132 9.82 15.78 -8.35
CA GLY A 132 9.71 14.32 -8.49
C GLY A 132 10.09 13.50 -7.25
N LEU A 133 10.59 14.13 -6.18
CA LEU A 133 10.90 13.47 -4.92
C LEU A 133 9.80 13.75 -3.88
N LEU A 134 9.03 12.73 -3.53
CA LEU A 134 8.08 12.80 -2.42
C LEU A 134 8.69 12.10 -1.21
N PRO A 135 8.76 12.75 -0.04
CA PRO A 135 9.26 12.10 1.16
C PRO A 135 8.33 10.97 1.58
N GLY A 136 8.89 9.81 1.89
CA GLY A 136 8.17 8.73 2.55
C GLY A 136 7.86 9.08 4.00
N VAL A 137 6.76 8.57 4.53
CA VAL A 137 6.39 8.72 5.93
C VAL A 137 7.48 8.21 6.88
N ASN A 138 8.19 7.20 6.47
CA ASN A 138 9.26 6.59 7.25
C ASN A 138 10.50 7.50 7.40
N HIS A 139 10.69 8.45 6.49
CA HIS A 139 11.72 9.49 6.61
C HIS A 139 11.36 10.58 7.63
N ILE A 140 10.08 10.65 8.02
CA ILE A 140 9.59 11.65 8.98
C ILE A 140 9.56 11.10 10.40
N LEU A 141 9.43 9.78 10.55
CA LEU A 141 9.68 9.12 11.83
C LEU A 141 11.17 9.28 12.19
N PRO A 142 11.51 9.51 13.42
CA PRO A 142 10.73 9.64 14.64
C PRO A 142 10.28 11.08 14.95
N TYR A 143 10.37 12.01 14.03
CA TYR A 143 10.15 13.45 14.24
C TYR A 143 8.68 13.86 14.16
N ALA A 144 7.83 13.05 13.53
CA ALA A 144 6.39 13.25 13.47
C ALA A 144 5.67 12.47 14.57
N ALA A 145 4.35 12.32 14.50
CA ALA A 145 3.55 11.59 15.47
C ALA A 145 3.70 10.06 15.30
N PRO A 146 4.68 9.41 15.94
CA PRO A 146 5.01 8.02 15.68
C PRO A 146 3.91 7.03 16.07
N SER A 147 3.03 7.42 16.99
CA SER A 147 1.93 6.59 17.51
C SER A 147 0.85 6.24 16.49
N TYR A 148 0.80 6.93 15.34
CA TYR A 148 -0.22 6.63 14.33
C TYR A 148 0.05 5.33 13.55
N GLN A 149 1.27 4.81 13.57
CA GLN A 149 1.65 3.59 12.84
C GLN A 149 1.42 2.30 13.62
N ALA A 150 1.33 2.39 14.94
CA ALA A 150 1.13 1.23 15.79
C ALA A 150 0.35 1.62 17.03
N GLU A 151 -0.53 0.72 17.47
CA GLU A 151 -1.24 0.87 18.75
C GLU A 151 -0.30 0.55 19.92
N CYS A 152 0.78 1.31 20.05
CA CYS A 152 1.76 1.14 21.11
C CYS A 152 2.25 2.49 21.62
N GLY A 153 2.92 2.49 22.76
CA GLY A 153 3.43 3.71 23.38
C GLY A 153 4.48 4.42 22.52
N ARG A 154 4.54 5.74 22.62
CA ARG A 154 5.48 6.60 21.89
C ARG A 154 6.93 6.11 21.99
N GLU A 155 7.37 5.75 23.19
CA GLU A 155 8.73 5.26 23.45
C GLU A 155 9.06 4.00 22.65
N THR A 156 8.11 3.05 22.59
CA THR A 156 8.27 1.82 21.80
C THR A 156 8.43 2.11 20.31
N VAL A 157 7.68 3.09 19.78
CA VAL A 157 7.78 3.47 18.36
C VAL A 157 9.10 4.21 18.09
N PHE A 158 9.57 5.04 19.00
CA PHE A 158 10.90 5.65 18.88
C PHE A 158 12.02 4.61 18.86
N GLN A 159 11.95 3.63 19.75
CA GLN A 159 12.93 2.56 19.79
C GLN A 159 12.91 1.73 18.49
N LEU A 160 11.73 1.41 17.97
CA LEU A 160 11.59 0.75 16.67
C LEU A 160 12.20 1.60 15.54
N SER A 161 11.87 2.89 15.48
CA SER A 161 12.39 3.82 14.47
C SER A 161 13.92 3.92 14.53
N ARG A 162 14.50 3.94 15.71
CA ARG A 162 15.95 3.93 15.91
C ARG A 162 16.59 2.65 15.38
N THR A 163 16.04 1.49 15.73
CA THR A 163 16.52 0.20 15.24
C THR A 163 16.44 0.12 13.72
N CYS A 164 15.33 0.57 13.12
CA CYS A 164 15.18 0.60 11.66
C CYS A 164 16.19 1.53 11.00
N LEU A 165 16.51 2.68 11.61
CA LEU A 165 17.53 3.60 11.09
C LEU A 165 18.93 2.97 11.16
N GLU A 166 19.27 2.32 12.25
CA GLU A 166 20.53 1.59 12.41
C GLU A 166 20.66 0.49 11.33
N CYS A 167 19.63 -0.31 11.10
CA CYS A 167 19.61 -1.31 10.03
C CYS A 167 19.79 -0.68 8.64
N ALA A 168 19.13 0.44 8.34
CA ALA A 168 19.26 1.12 7.05
C ALA A 168 20.69 1.67 6.84
N LEU A 169 21.32 2.21 7.89
CA LEU A 169 22.71 2.65 7.86
C LEU A 169 23.67 1.50 7.59
N ASP A 170 23.44 0.33 8.17
CA ASP A 170 24.29 -0.85 7.94
C ASP A 170 24.17 -1.36 6.50
N VAL A 171 22.98 -1.32 5.89
CA VAL A 171 22.79 -1.62 4.46
C VAL A 171 23.59 -0.65 3.60
N ILE A 172 23.48 0.66 3.83
CA ILE A 172 24.21 1.68 3.08
C ILE A 172 25.73 1.48 3.21
N ARG A 173 26.24 1.29 4.43
CA ARG A 173 27.66 1.05 4.68
C ARG A 173 28.18 -0.23 4.02
N THR A 174 27.32 -1.25 3.89
CA THR A 174 27.68 -2.47 3.20
C THR A 174 27.80 -2.22 1.70
N LEU A 175 26.84 -1.50 1.12
CA LEU A 175 26.89 -1.11 -0.30
C LEU A 175 28.12 -0.24 -0.60
N GLU A 176 28.43 0.76 0.23
CA GLU A 176 29.61 1.62 0.08
C GLU A 176 30.96 0.87 0.16
N ARG A 177 30.98 -0.29 0.81
CA ARG A 177 32.20 -1.12 0.87
C ARG A 177 32.37 -2.05 -0.33
N GLU A 178 31.28 -2.39 -0.99
CA GLU A 178 31.29 -3.32 -2.12
C GLU A 178 31.36 -2.62 -3.49
N TYR A 179 31.06 -1.33 -3.51
CA TYR A 179 31.07 -0.48 -4.72
C TYR A 179 31.93 0.78 -4.55
#